data_790fb3a19fe390cdb528cfd9a38685ce
#
_entry.id   790fb3a19fe390cdb528cfd9a38685ce
#
_cell.length_a   1.000
_cell.length_b   1.000
_cell.length_c   1.000
_cell.angle_alpha   90.00
_cell.angle_beta   90.00
_cell.angle_gamma   90.00
#
_symmetry.space_group_name_H-M   'P 1'
#
loop_
_entity.id
_entity.type
_entity.pdbx_description
1 polymer ?
#
loop_
_entity_poly.entity_id
_entity_poly.type
_entity_poly.pdbx_seq_one_letter_code
_entity_poly.pdbx_strand_id
1 'polypeptide(L)'
;MKKITCIILTFIICLSFAGCNIKIIDADPDEWRILRDDSYSLENYNFDYLRLSHYNTELATFYDYEDMTTLFDLTKALVLTRSHESNHLPEGFDLLCSVVFFRQGTDGRPDVAYYYDVSTTGDICFIRDRIAAIGVVYIGNSTEILNEVNRLIELYNQS
;
A
#
# COMPACT_ATOMS: atom_id res chain seq x y z
N MET A 1 -13.16 53.81 21.64
CA MET A 1 -13.13 52.43 22.06
C MET A 1 -13.51 51.43 20.97
N LYS A 2 -14.59 51.59 20.18
CA LYS A 2 -15.02 50.64 19.13
C LYS A 2 -13.97 50.35 18.02
N LYS A 3 -13.13 51.34 17.66
CA LYS A 3 -12.10 51.18 16.60
C LYS A 3 -10.92 50.29 17.04
N ILE A 4 -10.52 50.37 18.33
CA ILE A 4 -9.41 49.58 18.87
C ILE A 4 -9.81 48.11 19.00
N THR A 5 -11.07 47.82 19.37
CA THR A 5 -11.58 46.45 19.47
C THR A 5 -11.63 45.75 18.14
N CYS A 6 -11.97 46.48 17.04
CA CYS A 6 -11.96 45.91 15.67
C CYS A 6 -10.56 45.53 15.22
N ILE A 7 -9.54 46.37 15.49
CA ILE A 7 -8.15 46.13 15.11
C ILE A 7 -7.58 44.90 15.84
N ILE A 8 -7.88 44.74 17.12
CA ILE A 8 -7.45 43.59 17.90
C ILE A 8 -8.10 42.30 17.42
N LEU A 9 -9.40 42.35 17.07
CA LEU A 9 -10.14 41.19 16.56
C LEU A 9 -9.58 40.76 15.19
N THR A 10 -9.27 41.71 14.31
CA THR A 10 -8.67 41.40 13.00
C THR A 10 -7.27 40.78 13.15
N PHE A 11 -6.48 41.26 14.11
CA PHE A 11 -5.13 40.71 14.37
C PHE A 11 -5.18 39.28 14.94
N ILE A 12 -6.16 38.98 15.81
CA ILE A 12 -6.36 37.60 16.32
C ILE A 12 -6.81 36.67 15.22
N ILE A 13 -7.68 37.08 14.32
CA ILE A 13 -8.11 36.29 13.18
C ILE A 13 -6.94 35.99 12.21
N CYS A 14 -6.12 37.00 11.91
CA CYS A 14 -4.92 36.81 11.08
C CYS A 14 -3.89 35.89 11.72
N LEU A 15 -3.70 35.97 13.06
CA LEU A 15 -2.80 35.05 13.77
C LEU A 15 -3.34 33.62 13.82
N SER A 16 -4.66 33.44 13.83
CA SER A 16 -5.28 32.10 13.78
C SER A 16 -5.07 31.43 12.43
N PHE A 17 -4.98 32.19 11.33
CA PHE A 17 -4.65 31.67 10.00
C PHE A 17 -3.15 31.45 9.78
N ALA A 18 -2.29 32.22 10.47
CA ALA A 18 -0.83 32.03 10.41
C ALA A 18 -0.35 30.79 11.19
N GLY A 19 -1.17 30.28 12.11
CA GLY A 19 -0.90 29.04 12.86
C GLY A 19 -1.39 27.75 12.20
N CYS A 20 -2.17 27.82 11.11
CA CYS A 20 -2.35 26.69 10.22
C CYS A 20 -1.06 26.52 9.42
N ASN A 21 -0.10 25.78 9.98
CA ASN A 21 0.80 25.00 9.16
C ASN A 21 -0.12 24.05 8.36
N ILE A 22 -0.60 24.53 7.22
CA ILE A 22 -0.95 23.67 6.12
C ILE A 22 0.38 22.98 5.86
N LYS A 23 0.59 21.78 6.45
CA LYS A 23 1.49 20.83 5.86
C LYS A 23 1.01 20.76 4.43
N ILE A 24 1.74 21.43 3.53
CA ILE A 24 1.67 21.14 2.11
C ILE A 24 1.85 19.63 2.13
N ILE A 25 0.78 18.90 1.83
CA ILE A 25 0.85 17.47 1.65
C ILE A 25 1.93 17.36 0.60
N ASP A 26 3.11 16.88 1.02
CA ASP A 26 4.23 16.72 0.10
C ASP A 26 3.67 16.02 -1.12
N ALA A 27 3.90 16.61 -2.30
CA ALA A 27 3.48 16.03 -3.55
C ALA A 27 3.87 14.56 -3.50
N ASP A 28 2.97 13.66 -3.86
CA ASP A 28 3.24 12.23 -3.80
C ASP A 28 4.62 11.94 -4.39
N PRO A 29 5.49 11.20 -3.69
CA PRO A 29 6.84 10.97 -4.15
C PRO A 29 6.84 10.27 -5.52
N ASP A 30 7.82 10.57 -6.35
CA ASP A 30 7.98 9.90 -7.66
C ASP A 30 8.31 8.41 -7.50
N GLU A 31 8.90 8.04 -6.35
CA GLU A 31 9.21 6.67 -5.97
C GLU A 31 8.44 6.27 -4.72
N TRP A 32 7.93 5.05 -4.69
CA TRP A 32 7.21 4.47 -3.58
C TRP A 32 7.79 3.12 -3.19
N ARG A 33 7.96 2.91 -1.88
CA ARG A 33 8.23 1.59 -1.31
C ARG A 33 7.03 1.16 -0.51
N ILE A 34 6.53 -0.03 -0.78
CA ILE A 34 5.37 -0.60 -0.07
C ILE A 34 5.72 -0.76 1.42
N LEU A 35 6.93 -1.23 1.72
CA LEU A 35 7.49 -1.33 3.06
C LEU A 35 8.58 -0.27 3.21
N ARG A 36 8.26 0.84 3.87
CA ARG A 36 9.15 2.02 3.96
C ARG A 36 10.27 1.90 4.96
N ASP A 37 10.15 0.99 5.93
CA ASP A 37 11.10 0.90 7.05
C ASP A 37 11.88 -0.40 6.96
N ASP A 38 13.20 -0.29 6.73
CA ASP A 38 14.10 -1.42 6.64
C ASP A 38 14.28 -2.18 7.96
N SER A 39 13.84 -1.60 9.09
CA SER A 39 13.88 -2.24 10.41
C SER A 39 12.79 -3.30 10.62
N TYR A 40 11.82 -3.37 9.72
CA TYR A 40 10.74 -4.33 9.86
C TYR A 40 11.15 -5.73 9.40
N SER A 41 11.01 -6.69 10.31
CA SER A 41 10.98 -8.12 9.99
C SER A 41 9.54 -8.61 9.93
N LEU A 42 9.30 -9.74 9.31
CA LEU A 42 7.99 -10.38 9.28
C LEU A 42 7.44 -10.58 10.70
N GLU A 43 8.31 -10.95 11.65
CA GLU A 43 7.96 -11.14 13.06
C GLU A 43 7.51 -9.84 13.76
N ASN A 44 8.14 -8.70 13.44
CA ASN A 44 7.79 -7.41 14.04
C ASN A 44 6.48 -6.84 13.49
N TYR A 45 6.03 -7.29 12.32
CA TYR A 45 4.78 -6.82 11.71
C TYR A 45 3.54 -7.53 12.24
N ASN A 46 3.69 -8.68 12.93
CA ASN A 46 2.57 -9.50 13.41
C ASN A 46 1.54 -9.76 12.30
N PHE A 47 2.01 -10.22 11.14
CA PHE A 47 1.09 -10.68 10.11
C PHE A 47 0.43 -11.99 10.55
N ASP A 48 -0.88 -12.07 10.38
CA ASP A 48 -1.62 -13.28 10.65
C ASP A 48 -1.57 -14.25 9.47
N TYR A 49 -1.64 -13.70 8.26
CA TYR A 49 -1.61 -14.51 7.04
C TYR A 49 -1.38 -13.67 5.79
N LEU A 50 -0.94 -14.36 4.74
CA LEU A 50 -0.86 -13.90 3.36
C LEU A 50 -1.98 -14.53 2.55
N ARG A 51 -2.68 -13.73 1.73
CA ARG A 51 -3.64 -14.21 0.74
C ARG A 51 -3.23 -13.80 -0.66
N LEU A 52 -3.30 -14.75 -1.57
CA LEU A 52 -3.25 -14.54 -3.01
C LEU A 52 -4.66 -14.70 -3.57
N SER A 53 -5.14 -13.72 -4.34
CA SER A 53 -6.48 -13.76 -4.91
C SER A 53 -6.51 -13.19 -6.32
N HIS A 54 -7.32 -13.77 -7.18
CA HIS A 54 -7.62 -13.22 -8.50
C HIS A 54 -9.03 -12.65 -8.48
N TYR A 55 -9.13 -11.31 -8.51
CA TYR A 55 -10.36 -10.58 -8.20
C TYR A 55 -10.96 -11.04 -6.86
N ASN A 56 -12.12 -11.66 -6.88
CA ASN A 56 -12.82 -12.17 -5.69
C ASN A 56 -12.59 -13.66 -5.41
N THR A 57 -11.75 -14.32 -6.21
CA THR A 57 -11.44 -15.74 -6.06
C THR A 57 -10.14 -15.90 -5.31
N GLU A 58 -10.17 -16.58 -4.17
CA GLU A 58 -8.96 -16.97 -3.44
C GLU A 58 -8.20 -18.01 -4.25
N LEU A 59 -6.90 -17.76 -4.46
CA LEU A 59 -5.98 -18.69 -5.12
C LEU A 59 -5.19 -19.50 -4.07
N ALA A 60 -4.76 -18.84 -2.99
CA ALA A 60 -3.98 -19.44 -1.92
C ALA A 60 -4.03 -18.57 -0.65
N THR A 61 -3.93 -19.22 0.52
CA THR A 61 -3.78 -18.53 1.82
C THR A 61 -2.75 -19.26 2.68
N PHE A 62 -1.78 -18.50 3.23
CA PHE A 62 -0.67 -18.99 4.02
C PHE A 62 -0.69 -18.36 5.40
N TYR A 63 -0.55 -19.19 6.44
CA TYR A 63 -0.49 -18.79 7.84
C TYR A 63 0.90 -19.00 8.44
N ASP A 64 1.77 -19.73 7.74
CA ASP A 64 3.12 -20.00 8.19
C ASP A 64 4.08 -18.90 7.76
N TYR A 65 4.88 -18.40 8.69
CA TYR A 65 5.88 -17.39 8.42
C TYR A 65 6.95 -17.85 7.41
N GLU A 66 7.29 -19.13 7.43
CA GLU A 66 8.30 -19.68 6.53
C GLU A 66 7.87 -19.55 5.07
N ASP A 67 6.58 -19.80 4.77
CA ASP A 67 6.02 -19.66 3.43
C ASP A 67 5.92 -18.20 2.98
N MET A 68 5.73 -17.26 3.92
CA MET A 68 5.55 -15.84 3.61
C MET A 68 6.87 -15.06 3.51
N THR A 69 7.96 -15.55 4.13
CA THR A 69 9.20 -14.79 4.33
C THR A 69 9.81 -14.33 3.01
N THR A 70 9.94 -15.22 2.05
CA THR A 70 10.55 -14.88 0.76
C THR A 70 9.79 -13.78 0.03
N LEU A 71 8.46 -13.89 -0.07
CA LEU A 71 7.65 -12.88 -0.73
C LEU A 71 7.66 -11.54 0.02
N PHE A 72 7.71 -11.59 1.35
CA PHE A 72 7.84 -10.39 2.18
C PHE A 72 9.17 -9.67 1.93
N ASP A 73 10.29 -10.39 1.90
CA ASP A 73 11.62 -9.80 1.67
C ASP A 73 11.74 -9.20 0.25
N LEU A 74 11.17 -9.87 -0.75
CA LEU A 74 11.08 -9.34 -2.11
C LEU A 74 10.22 -8.07 -2.16
N THR A 75 9.08 -8.05 -1.44
CA THR A 75 8.22 -6.87 -1.33
C THR A 75 8.95 -5.70 -0.65
N LYS A 76 9.76 -5.98 0.36
CA LYS A 76 10.57 -4.99 1.06
C LYS A 76 11.61 -4.32 0.15
N ALA A 77 12.19 -5.08 -0.75
CA ALA A 77 13.16 -4.59 -1.73
C ALA A 77 12.52 -3.81 -2.89
N LEU A 78 11.21 -3.95 -3.09
CA LEU A 78 10.50 -3.40 -4.23
C LEU A 78 10.43 -1.87 -4.19
N VAL A 79 10.85 -1.23 -5.28
CA VAL A 79 10.70 0.21 -5.53
C VAL A 79 9.74 0.39 -6.70
N LEU A 80 8.69 1.14 -6.49
CA LEU A 80 7.68 1.46 -7.50
C LEU A 80 7.84 2.92 -7.93
N THR A 81 7.56 3.21 -9.18
CA THR A 81 7.58 4.56 -9.75
C THR A 81 6.16 5.07 -9.94
N ARG A 82 5.93 6.33 -9.61
CA ARG A 82 4.66 7.00 -9.85
C ARG A 82 4.33 7.00 -11.34
N SER A 83 3.13 6.56 -11.68
CA SER A 83 2.66 6.51 -13.06
C SER A 83 1.62 7.60 -13.32
N HIS A 84 0.43 7.46 -12.77
CA HIS A 84 -0.69 8.38 -13.03
C HIS A 84 -1.69 8.36 -11.87
N GLU A 85 -2.68 9.22 -11.93
CA GLU A 85 -3.79 9.22 -10.98
C GLU A 85 -4.94 8.39 -11.53
N SER A 86 -5.34 7.35 -10.79
CA SER A 86 -6.44 6.46 -11.16
C SER A 86 -6.83 5.57 -9.98
N ASN A 87 -8.06 5.06 -10.00
CA ASN A 87 -8.52 4.01 -9.07
C ASN A 87 -8.59 2.64 -9.76
N HIS A 88 -8.08 2.54 -10.96
CA HIS A 88 -8.09 1.32 -11.78
C HIS A 88 -6.68 0.89 -12.13
N LEU A 89 -6.52 -0.40 -12.36
CA LEU A 89 -5.28 -0.95 -12.92
C LEU A 89 -4.96 -0.28 -14.26
N PRO A 90 -3.67 -0.15 -14.61
CA PRO A 90 -3.25 0.38 -15.90
C PRO A 90 -3.88 -0.39 -17.07
N GLU A 91 -4.09 0.31 -18.19
CA GLU A 91 -4.56 -0.35 -19.42
C GLU A 91 -3.55 -1.42 -19.86
N GLY A 92 -4.05 -2.60 -20.17
CA GLY A 92 -3.22 -3.75 -20.56
C GLY A 92 -2.56 -4.50 -19.39
N PHE A 93 -2.84 -4.12 -18.13
CA PHE A 93 -2.37 -4.88 -16.97
C PHE A 93 -3.17 -6.18 -16.85
N ASP A 94 -2.54 -7.29 -17.25
CA ASP A 94 -3.14 -8.62 -17.17
C ASP A 94 -2.93 -9.22 -15.77
N LEU A 95 -3.91 -9.02 -14.91
CA LEU A 95 -3.83 -9.40 -13.50
C LEU A 95 -3.68 -10.91 -13.31
N LEU A 96 -2.54 -11.35 -12.76
CA LEU A 96 -2.35 -12.71 -12.25
C LEU A 96 -3.03 -12.87 -10.89
N CYS A 97 -2.62 -12.03 -9.91
CA CYS A 97 -3.23 -12.01 -8.59
C CYS A 97 -2.99 -10.71 -7.83
N SER A 98 -3.80 -10.48 -6.82
CA SER A 98 -3.54 -9.54 -5.75
C SER A 98 -2.83 -10.25 -4.60
N VAL A 99 -1.72 -9.69 -4.14
CA VAL A 99 -0.98 -10.10 -2.95
C VAL A 99 -1.45 -9.26 -1.78
N VAL A 100 -1.97 -9.88 -0.73
CA VAL A 100 -2.52 -9.16 0.43
C VAL A 100 -1.98 -9.76 1.72
N PHE A 101 -1.25 -8.94 2.48
CA PHE A 101 -0.82 -9.28 3.84
C PHE A 101 -1.83 -8.75 4.85
N PHE A 102 -2.29 -9.63 5.72
CA PHE A 102 -3.23 -9.32 6.78
C PHE A 102 -2.57 -9.34 8.16
N ARG A 103 -3.05 -8.50 9.05
CA ARG A 103 -2.69 -8.49 10.47
C ARG A 103 -3.96 -8.46 11.32
N GLN A 104 -3.82 -8.86 12.57
CA GLN A 104 -4.93 -8.74 13.52
C GLN A 104 -5.21 -7.26 13.81
N GLY A 105 -6.42 -6.83 13.51
CA GLY A 105 -6.90 -5.51 13.88
C GLY A 105 -7.23 -5.41 15.37
N THR A 106 -7.35 -4.19 15.85
CA THR A 106 -7.63 -3.88 17.28
C THR A 106 -9.01 -4.36 17.74
N ASP A 107 -9.94 -4.60 16.81
CA ASP A 107 -11.29 -5.10 17.04
C ASP A 107 -11.39 -6.63 16.86
N GLY A 108 -10.26 -7.31 16.66
CA GLY A 108 -10.17 -8.75 16.43
C GLY A 108 -10.53 -9.19 15.01
N ARG A 109 -10.75 -8.24 14.08
CA ARG A 109 -10.97 -8.53 12.67
C ARG A 109 -9.65 -8.38 11.89
N PRO A 110 -9.47 -9.16 10.81
CA PRO A 110 -8.30 -8.98 9.96
C PRO A 110 -8.31 -7.61 9.28
N ASP A 111 -7.21 -6.88 9.41
CA ASP A 111 -6.93 -5.64 8.71
C ASP A 111 -5.95 -5.90 7.58
N VAL A 112 -6.17 -5.28 6.42
CA VAL A 112 -5.19 -5.27 5.32
C VAL A 112 -4.01 -4.40 5.75
N ALA A 113 -2.85 -5.03 5.90
CA ALA A 113 -1.61 -4.33 6.21
C ALA A 113 -0.96 -3.77 4.93
N TYR A 114 -0.83 -4.62 3.90
CA TYR A 114 -0.31 -4.28 2.58
C TYR A 114 -1.05 -5.03 1.51
N TYR A 115 -1.15 -4.41 0.34
CA TYR A 115 -1.59 -5.10 -0.85
C TYR A 115 -0.90 -4.51 -2.09
N TYR A 116 -0.76 -5.32 -3.12
CA TYR A 116 -0.39 -4.92 -4.47
C TYR A 116 -0.86 -5.97 -5.46
N ASP A 117 -0.96 -5.58 -6.71
CA ASP A 117 -1.40 -6.43 -7.79
C ASP A 117 -0.18 -6.85 -8.63
N VAL A 118 -0.15 -8.12 -9.04
CA VAL A 118 0.91 -8.73 -9.87
C VAL A 118 0.29 -9.17 -11.18
N SER A 119 0.91 -8.79 -12.30
CA SER A 119 0.49 -9.22 -13.63
C SER A 119 1.12 -10.56 -14.03
N THR A 120 0.61 -11.16 -15.07
CA THR A 120 1.18 -12.39 -15.68
C THR A 120 2.58 -12.18 -16.27
N THR A 121 3.00 -10.93 -16.47
CA THR A 121 4.33 -10.53 -16.98
C THR A 121 5.30 -10.06 -15.89
N GLY A 122 4.86 -10.05 -14.62
CA GLY A 122 5.67 -9.58 -13.48
C GLY A 122 5.59 -8.08 -13.24
N ASP A 123 4.69 -7.37 -13.91
CA ASP A 123 4.42 -5.98 -13.58
C ASP A 123 3.69 -5.92 -12.23
N ILE A 124 4.10 -4.97 -11.41
CA ILE A 124 3.55 -4.73 -10.08
C ILE A 124 2.79 -3.41 -10.12
N CYS A 125 1.57 -3.40 -9.59
CA CYS A 125 0.75 -2.21 -9.46
C CYS A 125 0.31 -2.03 -8.02
N PHE A 126 0.55 -0.83 -7.47
CA PHE A 126 0.04 -0.41 -6.18
C PHE A 126 -0.77 0.86 -6.35
N ILE A 127 -2.02 0.87 -5.87
CA ILE A 127 -2.89 2.05 -5.91
C ILE A 127 -3.01 2.59 -4.49
N ARG A 128 -2.31 3.69 -4.22
CA ARG A 128 -2.39 4.40 -2.97
C ARG A 128 -3.72 5.13 -2.88
N ASP A 129 -4.32 5.11 -1.68
CA ASP A 129 -5.57 5.82 -1.39
C ASP A 129 -6.75 5.41 -2.30
N ARG A 130 -6.83 4.12 -2.64
CA ARG A 130 -7.91 3.54 -3.48
C ARG A 130 -9.34 3.91 -3.02
N ILE A 131 -9.49 4.32 -1.76
CA ILE A 131 -10.77 4.74 -1.16
C ILE A 131 -11.03 6.24 -1.40
N ALA A 132 -10.00 7.02 -1.75
CA ALA A 132 -10.14 8.43 -2.12
C ALA A 132 -10.85 8.57 -3.48
N ALA A 133 -11.30 9.78 -3.80
CA ALA A 133 -11.96 10.06 -5.07
C ALA A 133 -11.08 9.74 -6.27
N ILE A 134 -9.76 9.94 -6.14
CA ILE A 134 -8.75 9.57 -7.13
C ILE A 134 -7.53 9.05 -6.38
N GLY A 135 -7.10 7.83 -6.67
CA GLY A 135 -5.88 7.24 -6.13
C GLY A 135 -4.65 7.56 -6.97
N VAL A 136 -3.47 7.32 -6.42
CA VAL A 136 -2.20 7.45 -7.14
C VAL A 136 -1.69 6.05 -7.45
N VAL A 137 -1.43 5.80 -8.73
CA VAL A 137 -0.93 4.52 -9.25
C VAL A 137 0.59 4.55 -9.28
N TYR A 138 1.19 3.56 -8.64
CA TYR A 138 2.61 3.26 -8.68
C TYR A 138 2.82 1.93 -9.39
N ILE A 139 3.81 1.87 -10.27
CA ILE A 139 4.14 0.69 -11.06
C ILE A 139 5.61 0.31 -10.91
N GLY A 140 5.88 -0.97 -11.08
CA GLY A 140 7.22 -1.55 -11.12
C GLY A 140 7.18 -2.88 -11.84
N ASN A 141 8.31 -3.58 -11.83
CA ASN A 141 8.41 -4.94 -12.37
C ASN A 141 9.34 -5.77 -11.49
N SER A 142 8.97 -7.01 -11.22
CA SER A 142 9.81 -7.98 -10.52
C SER A 142 9.50 -9.41 -10.97
N THR A 143 10.44 -9.98 -11.70
CA THR A 143 10.39 -11.40 -12.08
C THR A 143 10.51 -12.31 -10.86
N GLU A 144 11.25 -11.89 -9.83
CA GLU A 144 11.42 -12.64 -8.59
C GLU A 144 10.09 -12.75 -7.82
N ILE A 145 9.33 -11.66 -7.72
CA ILE A 145 7.98 -11.68 -7.11
C ILE A 145 7.04 -12.56 -7.93
N LEU A 146 7.05 -12.44 -9.27
CA LEU A 146 6.23 -13.28 -10.12
C LEU A 146 6.53 -14.78 -9.92
N ASN A 147 7.82 -15.15 -9.89
CA ASN A 147 8.22 -16.54 -9.68
C ASN A 147 7.80 -17.05 -8.31
N GLU A 148 7.96 -16.23 -7.27
CA GLU A 148 7.58 -16.61 -5.91
C GLU A 148 6.06 -16.76 -5.76
N VAL A 149 5.28 -15.87 -6.35
CA VAL A 149 3.81 -15.96 -6.38
C VAL A 149 3.36 -17.25 -7.08
N ASN A 150 3.94 -17.60 -8.23
CA ASN A 150 3.63 -18.84 -8.93
C ASN A 150 4.01 -20.06 -8.09
N ARG A 151 5.19 -20.05 -7.44
CA ARG A 151 5.62 -21.13 -6.52
C ARG A 151 4.62 -21.33 -5.38
N LEU A 152 4.16 -20.26 -4.77
CA LEU A 152 3.19 -20.31 -3.67
C LEU A 152 1.83 -20.86 -4.13
N ILE A 153 1.34 -20.44 -5.31
CA ILE A 153 0.09 -20.98 -5.88
C ILE A 153 0.23 -22.48 -6.16
N GLU A 154 1.36 -22.92 -6.72
CA GLU A 154 1.62 -24.34 -6.95
C GLU A 154 1.71 -25.15 -5.65
N LEU A 155 2.39 -24.62 -4.63
CA LEU A 155 2.50 -25.23 -3.31
C LEU A 155 1.12 -25.46 -2.67
N TYR A 156 0.27 -24.45 -2.72
CA TYR A 156 -1.09 -24.53 -2.17
C TYR A 156 -1.96 -25.56 -2.90
N ASN A 157 -1.81 -25.70 -4.21
CA ASN A 157 -2.57 -26.66 -5.00
C ASN A 157 -2.10 -28.13 -4.80
N GLN A 158 -0.94 -28.34 -4.16
CA GLN A 158 -0.40 -29.67 -3.86
C GLN A 158 -0.70 -30.14 -2.44
N SER A 159 -1.16 -29.24 -1.57
CA SER A 159 -1.49 -29.49 -0.17
C SER A 159 -2.94 -29.96 -0.01
#